data_dd93ade75f56324559945a88dc016145
#
_entry.id   dd93ade75f56324559945a88dc016145
#
_cell.length_a   1.000
_cell.length_b   1.000
_cell.length_c   1.000
_cell.angle_alpha   90.00
_cell.angle_beta   90.00
_cell.angle_gamma   90.00
#
_symmetry.space_group_name_H-M   'P 1'
#
loop_
_entity.id
_entity.type
_entity.pdbx_description
1 polymer ?
#
loop_
_entity_poly.entity_id
_entity_poly.type
_entity_poly.pdbx_seq_one_letter_code
_entity_poly.pdbx_strand_id
1 'polypeptide(L)'
;MTLYLNHFGLQREPFSIVPDPSFLYPSPQHRQAVAHLKYGLDREGGFILLTGEVGTGKTTLTRILLKSLPAHIRVAYVLNSKLESSDLLASICHELNIALLDQEGISHTKICTDAIYRDLLAAHADGKKTLIVVEEAQNLNFDVLESLRLLSNLETETHKLLHILLVGQPELLPILAKTDLRQLNQRVVARFHLQPLDKTEIANYINYRLHKAGVEQPIFNRDCVKVLYKLTDGIPRLINLVCHQSLLAAYSNSSYSVSGALLKSAATEILSDSNSRSSVGQKKWIANSLLFIFFALVCLAIYSFTKDNGNFLPIQIDLTDQ
;
A
#
# COMPACT_ATOMS: atom_id res chain seq x y z
N MET A 1 24.11 8.55 13.46
CA MET A 1 23.62 8.67 14.86
C MET A 1 22.74 9.91 14.92
N THR A 2 21.47 9.79 15.32
CA THR A 2 20.54 10.92 15.26
C THR A 2 20.88 11.95 16.34
N LEU A 3 21.06 13.19 15.93
CA LEU A 3 21.63 14.28 16.75
C LEU A 3 20.88 14.53 18.08
N TYR A 4 19.58 14.29 18.11
CA TYR A 4 18.73 14.61 19.26
C TYR A 4 18.63 13.51 20.34
N LEU A 5 19.13 12.29 20.08
CA LEU A 5 18.93 11.17 21.03
C LEU A 5 19.48 11.49 22.42
N ASN A 6 20.73 11.90 22.50
CA ASN A 6 21.37 12.25 23.79
C ASN A 6 20.70 13.43 24.47
N HIS A 7 20.21 14.41 23.69
CA HIS A 7 19.57 15.61 24.24
C HIS A 7 18.27 15.27 25.01
N PHE A 8 17.48 14.32 24.47
CA PHE A 8 16.24 13.88 25.10
C PHE A 8 16.37 12.60 25.94
N GLY A 9 17.57 12.05 26.09
CA GLY A 9 17.80 10.82 26.85
C GLY A 9 17.22 9.55 26.14
N LEU A 10 17.05 9.62 24.83
CA LEU A 10 16.49 8.52 24.02
C LEU A 10 17.58 7.49 23.69
N GLN A 11 17.24 6.21 23.84
CA GLN A 11 18.12 5.09 23.49
C GLN A 11 18.01 4.73 21.99
N ARG A 12 16.85 4.97 21.38
CA ARG A 12 16.53 4.68 19.97
C ARG A 12 15.64 5.78 19.39
N GLU A 13 15.57 5.84 18.07
CA GLU A 13 14.65 6.75 17.37
C GLU A 13 13.19 6.37 17.62
N PRO A 14 12.41 7.18 18.36
CA PRO A 14 11.03 6.84 18.66
C PRO A 14 10.10 6.90 17.44
N PHE A 15 10.42 7.77 16.46
CA PHE A 15 9.56 8.07 15.32
C PHE A 15 10.18 7.70 13.98
N SER A 16 10.95 6.60 13.93
CA SER A 16 11.43 6.04 12.67
C SER A 16 10.24 5.64 11.77
N ILE A 17 10.37 5.94 10.47
CA ILE A 17 9.40 5.53 9.44
C ILE A 17 9.61 4.08 8.97
N VAL A 18 10.76 3.48 9.31
CA VAL A 18 11.04 2.08 9.01
C VAL A 18 10.15 1.20 9.91
N PRO A 19 9.42 0.24 9.32
CA PRO A 19 8.54 -0.64 10.09
C PRO A 19 9.32 -1.49 11.11
N ASP A 20 9.14 -1.18 12.40
CA ASP A 20 9.66 -1.97 13.52
C ASP A 20 8.49 -2.49 14.36
N PRO A 21 8.25 -3.82 14.39
CA PRO A 21 7.18 -4.41 15.19
C PRO A 21 7.26 -4.11 16.68
N SER A 22 8.47 -3.83 17.23
CA SER A 22 8.66 -3.50 18.65
C SER A 22 8.03 -2.15 19.05
N PHE A 23 7.84 -1.26 18.06
CA PHE A 23 7.21 0.05 18.23
C PHE A 23 5.73 0.08 17.84
N LEU A 24 5.12 -1.06 17.49
CA LEU A 24 3.68 -1.06 17.21
C LEU A 24 2.91 -0.71 18.48
N TYR A 25 2.16 0.36 18.43
CA TYR A 25 1.18 0.71 19.47
C TYR A 25 -0.03 -0.22 19.35
N PRO A 26 -0.34 -1.04 20.39
CA PRO A 26 -1.40 -2.03 20.32
C PRO A 26 -2.77 -1.38 20.54
N SER A 27 -3.22 -0.56 19.58
CA SER A 27 -4.53 0.11 19.66
C SER A 27 -5.68 -0.91 19.72
N PRO A 28 -6.87 -0.52 20.18
CA PRO A 28 -8.05 -1.38 20.15
C PRO A 28 -8.33 -1.95 18.74
N GLN A 29 -8.15 -1.12 17.71
CA GLN A 29 -8.33 -1.54 16.30
C GLN A 29 -7.31 -2.59 15.87
N HIS A 30 -6.03 -2.47 16.27
CA HIS A 30 -5.01 -3.48 15.96
C HIS A 30 -5.37 -4.83 16.59
N ARG A 31 -5.88 -4.85 17.82
CA ARG A 31 -6.33 -6.09 18.48
C ARG A 31 -7.54 -6.70 17.77
N GLN A 32 -8.51 -5.87 17.36
CA GLN A 32 -9.67 -6.31 16.58
C GLN A 32 -9.23 -6.86 15.22
N ALA A 33 -8.33 -6.17 14.51
CA ALA A 33 -7.81 -6.63 13.23
C ALA A 33 -7.17 -8.02 13.35
N VAL A 34 -6.29 -8.22 14.32
CA VAL A 34 -5.66 -9.54 14.56
C VAL A 34 -6.71 -10.60 14.86
N ALA A 35 -7.74 -10.30 15.67
CA ALA A 35 -8.81 -11.23 15.95
C ALA A 35 -9.62 -11.59 14.70
N HIS A 36 -9.98 -10.61 13.87
CA HIS A 36 -10.68 -10.83 12.59
C HIS A 36 -9.85 -11.67 11.60
N LEU A 37 -8.54 -11.39 11.48
CA LEU A 37 -7.66 -12.12 10.60
C LEU A 37 -7.48 -13.57 11.07
N LYS A 38 -7.30 -13.80 12.38
CA LYS A 38 -7.26 -15.16 12.96
C LYS A 38 -8.58 -15.91 12.75
N TYR A 39 -9.71 -15.25 12.99
CA TYR A 39 -11.02 -15.84 12.71
C TYR A 39 -11.15 -16.28 11.24
N GLY A 40 -10.65 -15.46 10.28
CA GLY A 40 -10.62 -15.84 8.88
C GLY A 40 -9.77 -17.08 8.60
N LEU A 41 -8.65 -17.24 9.31
CA LEU A 41 -7.76 -18.42 9.19
C LEU A 41 -8.34 -19.69 9.83
N ASP A 42 -9.26 -19.54 10.80
CA ASP A 42 -9.95 -20.67 11.43
C ASP A 42 -11.08 -21.22 10.54
N ARG A 43 -11.51 -20.47 9.53
CA ARG A 43 -12.51 -20.91 8.54
C ARG A 43 -11.91 -21.91 7.55
N GLU A 44 -12.78 -22.51 6.74
CA GLU A 44 -12.42 -23.49 5.72
C GLU A 44 -11.89 -22.81 4.43
N GLY A 45 -10.76 -22.10 4.54
CA GLY A 45 -10.14 -21.45 3.39
C GLY A 45 -10.87 -20.21 2.87
N GLY A 46 -10.30 -19.60 1.84
CA GLY A 46 -10.86 -18.42 1.18
C GLY A 46 -10.00 -17.16 1.31
N PHE A 47 -10.59 -16.02 0.95
CA PHE A 47 -9.91 -14.73 0.98
C PHE A 47 -10.14 -14.00 2.28
N ILE A 48 -9.09 -13.36 2.78
CA ILE A 48 -9.11 -12.45 3.91
C ILE A 48 -8.63 -11.10 3.40
N LEU A 49 -9.33 -10.02 3.70
CA LEU A 49 -8.96 -8.68 3.27
C LEU A 49 -8.54 -7.82 4.47
N LEU A 50 -7.35 -7.22 4.36
CA LEU A 50 -6.87 -6.17 5.25
C LEU A 50 -6.65 -4.90 4.42
N THR A 51 -7.51 -3.91 4.58
CA THR A 51 -7.41 -2.63 3.88
C THR A 51 -7.16 -1.47 4.85
N GLY A 52 -6.75 -0.33 4.35
CA GLY A 52 -6.54 0.90 5.11
C GLY A 52 -5.65 1.88 4.36
N GLU A 53 -5.65 3.13 4.79
CA GLU A 53 -4.87 4.19 4.17
C GLU A 53 -3.36 3.93 4.20
N VAL A 54 -2.61 4.59 3.31
CA VAL A 54 -1.14 4.52 3.29
C VAL A 54 -0.59 5.00 4.63
N GLY A 55 0.25 4.19 5.27
CA GLY A 55 0.89 4.57 6.53
C GLY A 55 0.07 4.29 7.79
N THR A 56 -1.09 3.62 7.72
CA THR A 56 -1.87 3.20 8.91
C THR A 56 -1.24 2.05 9.68
N GLY A 57 -0.25 1.35 9.13
CA GLY A 57 0.45 0.26 9.81
C GLY A 57 0.07 -1.15 9.37
N LYS A 58 -0.60 -1.32 8.23
CA LYS A 58 -1.01 -2.63 7.68
C LYS A 58 0.12 -3.65 7.66
N THR A 59 1.24 -3.31 7.02
CA THR A 59 2.42 -4.20 6.93
C THR A 59 2.99 -4.57 8.29
N THR A 60 3.02 -3.62 9.25
CA THR A 60 3.46 -3.91 10.62
C THR A 60 2.51 -4.87 11.31
N LEU A 61 1.21 -4.67 11.15
CA LEU A 61 0.17 -5.56 11.67
C LEU A 61 0.26 -6.95 11.05
N THR A 62 0.43 -7.05 9.73
CA THR A 62 0.64 -8.33 9.02
C THR A 62 1.85 -9.08 9.59
N ARG A 63 2.99 -8.41 9.76
CA ARG A 63 4.19 -9.03 10.35
C ARG A 63 3.97 -9.55 11.77
N ILE A 64 3.18 -8.85 12.59
CA ILE A 64 2.84 -9.31 13.94
C ILE A 64 1.90 -10.51 13.88
N LEU A 65 0.89 -10.46 13.01
CA LEU A 65 0.02 -11.61 12.77
C LEU A 65 0.87 -12.84 12.42
N LEU A 66 1.74 -12.73 11.42
CA LEU A 66 2.60 -13.83 10.96
C LEU A 66 3.48 -14.41 12.08
N LYS A 67 4.07 -13.54 12.94
CA LYS A 67 4.83 -13.99 14.12
C LYS A 67 3.97 -14.70 15.17
N SER A 68 2.67 -14.46 15.21
CA SER A 68 1.72 -15.04 16.17
C SER A 68 1.01 -16.29 15.64
N LEU A 69 1.29 -16.71 14.40
CA LEU A 69 0.67 -17.89 13.82
C LEU A 69 1.22 -19.17 14.46
N PRO A 70 0.37 -20.20 14.66
CA PRO A 70 0.81 -21.51 15.08
C PRO A 70 1.76 -22.16 14.05
N ALA A 71 2.65 -23.02 14.53
CA ALA A 71 3.67 -23.68 13.69
C ALA A 71 3.09 -24.55 12.56
N HIS A 72 1.84 -24.98 12.66
CA HIS A 72 1.18 -25.76 11.61
C HIS A 72 0.68 -24.90 10.44
N ILE A 73 0.77 -23.55 10.51
CA ILE A 73 0.42 -22.66 9.40
C ILE A 73 1.70 -22.31 8.64
N ARG A 74 1.77 -22.76 7.40
CA ARG A 74 2.83 -22.41 6.44
C ARG A 74 2.46 -21.10 5.76
N VAL A 75 3.46 -20.26 5.47
CA VAL A 75 3.24 -18.94 4.88
C VAL A 75 4.07 -18.76 3.62
N ALA A 76 3.41 -18.33 2.53
CA ALA A 76 4.07 -17.74 1.38
C ALA A 76 3.83 -16.21 1.41
N TYR A 77 4.89 -15.42 1.49
CA TYR A 77 4.80 -13.97 1.66
C TYR A 77 5.28 -13.21 0.42
N VAL A 78 4.33 -12.74 -0.39
CA VAL A 78 4.59 -12.05 -1.65
C VAL A 78 4.54 -10.54 -1.45
N LEU A 79 5.71 -9.89 -1.58
CA LEU A 79 5.87 -8.43 -1.42
C LEU A 79 5.65 -7.65 -2.72
N ASN A 80 5.93 -8.25 -3.86
CA ASN A 80 5.85 -7.58 -5.15
C ASN A 80 4.48 -7.78 -5.80
N SER A 81 3.70 -6.72 -5.88
CA SER A 81 2.35 -6.73 -6.45
C SER A 81 2.26 -6.31 -7.93
N LYS A 82 3.40 -6.02 -8.57
CA LYS A 82 3.49 -5.73 -10.01
C LYS A 82 3.98 -6.94 -10.82
N LEU A 83 3.59 -8.13 -10.38
CA LEU A 83 3.94 -9.39 -11.02
C LEU A 83 2.89 -9.76 -12.08
N GLU A 84 3.31 -10.50 -13.09
CA GLU A 84 2.40 -11.26 -13.94
C GLU A 84 1.97 -12.55 -13.23
N SER A 85 0.95 -13.24 -13.75
CA SER A 85 0.42 -14.45 -13.11
C SER A 85 1.46 -15.57 -12.99
N SER A 86 2.34 -15.72 -13.97
CA SER A 86 3.45 -16.68 -13.94
C SER A 86 4.44 -16.38 -12.82
N ASP A 87 4.80 -15.11 -12.65
CA ASP A 87 5.77 -14.68 -11.63
C ASP A 87 5.20 -14.80 -10.22
N LEU A 88 3.89 -14.52 -10.06
CA LEU A 88 3.20 -14.75 -8.80
C LEU A 88 3.28 -16.22 -8.38
N LEU A 89 2.94 -17.14 -9.30
CA LEU A 89 2.96 -18.57 -9.03
C LEU A 89 4.37 -19.07 -8.72
N ALA A 90 5.37 -18.61 -9.48
CA ALA A 90 6.77 -18.91 -9.21
C ALA A 90 7.22 -18.39 -7.83
N SER A 91 6.81 -17.17 -7.46
CA SER A 91 7.08 -16.61 -6.14
C SER A 91 6.46 -17.43 -5.02
N ILE A 92 5.22 -17.90 -5.19
CA ILE A 92 4.55 -18.79 -4.23
C ILE A 92 5.32 -20.11 -4.09
N CYS A 93 5.74 -20.72 -5.20
CA CYS A 93 6.56 -21.93 -5.18
C CYS A 93 7.87 -21.70 -4.42
N HIS A 94 8.55 -20.60 -4.68
CA HIS A 94 9.79 -20.22 -3.99
C HIS A 94 9.58 -20.07 -2.48
N GLU A 95 8.57 -19.31 -2.06
CA GLU A 95 8.28 -19.07 -0.64
C GLU A 95 7.86 -20.33 0.13
N LEU A 96 7.21 -21.28 -0.55
CA LEU A 96 6.84 -22.58 0.03
C LEU A 96 7.94 -23.63 -0.10
N ASN A 97 9.09 -23.30 -0.72
CA ASN A 97 10.20 -24.22 -1.02
C ASN A 97 9.75 -25.41 -1.89
N ILE A 98 8.88 -25.17 -2.87
CA ILE A 98 8.41 -26.18 -3.80
C ILE A 98 9.42 -26.31 -4.95
N ALA A 99 9.98 -27.49 -5.14
CA ALA A 99 10.86 -27.78 -6.27
C ALA A 99 10.04 -27.83 -7.57
N LEU A 100 10.45 -27.06 -8.56
CA LEU A 100 9.89 -27.08 -9.91
C LEU A 100 10.77 -27.97 -10.80
N LEU A 101 10.14 -28.86 -11.52
CA LEU A 101 10.80 -29.70 -12.52
C LEU A 101 10.35 -29.21 -13.90
N ASP A 102 11.30 -28.75 -14.71
CA ASP A 102 11.02 -28.36 -16.08
C ASP A 102 10.49 -29.55 -16.88
N GLN A 103 9.42 -29.33 -17.62
CA GLN A 103 8.78 -30.32 -18.47
C GLN A 103 8.64 -29.74 -19.88
N GLU A 104 9.27 -30.38 -20.86
CA GLU A 104 9.18 -29.92 -22.25
C GLU A 104 7.73 -29.91 -22.75
N GLY A 105 7.34 -28.81 -23.41
CA GLY A 105 6.00 -28.64 -23.99
C GLY A 105 4.90 -28.24 -22.99
N ILE A 106 5.19 -28.05 -21.71
CA ILE A 106 4.22 -27.61 -20.71
C ILE A 106 4.52 -26.15 -20.31
N SER A 107 3.46 -25.32 -20.24
CA SER A 107 3.63 -23.91 -19.82
C SER A 107 4.11 -23.84 -18.35
N HIS A 108 5.00 -22.89 -18.05
CA HIS A 108 5.52 -22.67 -16.69
C HIS A 108 4.41 -22.41 -15.67
N THR A 109 3.36 -21.67 -16.06
CA THR A 109 2.16 -21.45 -15.23
C THR A 109 1.52 -22.77 -14.80
N LYS A 110 1.38 -23.73 -15.72
CA LYS A 110 0.81 -25.05 -15.41
C LYS A 110 1.73 -25.86 -14.49
N ILE A 111 3.02 -25.86 -14.75
CA ILE A 111 4.01 -26.54 -13.90
C ILE A 111 3.91 -26.02 -12.46
N CYS A 112 3.89 -24.69 -12.25
CA CYS A 112 3.75 -24.09 -10.95
C CYS A 112 2.40 -24.45 -10.29
N THR A 113 1.29 -24.37 -11.02
CA THR A 113 -0.04 -24.68 -10.47
C THR A 113 -0.14 -26.10 -10.01
N ASP A 114 0.33 -27.07 -10.83
CA ASP A 114 0.30 -28.50 -10.51
C ASP A 114 1.25 -28.83 -9.32
N ALA A 115 2.39 -28.13 -9.23
CA ALA A 115 3.33 -28.26 -8.12
C ALA A 115 2.75 -27.73 -6.81
N ILE A 116 2.13 -26.55 -6.83
CA ILE A 116 1.42 -25.95 -5.70
C ILE A 116 0.30 -26.90 -5.23
N TYR A 117 -0.51 -27.43 -6.14
CA TYR A 117 -1.62 -28.32 -5.77
C TYR A 117 -1.11 -29.58 -5.04
N ARG A 118 -0.09 -30.26 -5.60
CA ARG A 118 0.52 -31.44 -4.96
C ARG A 118 1.08 -31.12 -3.57
N ASP A 119 1.76 -29.98 -3.42
CA ASP A 119 2.32 -29.54 -2.15
C ASP A 119 1.24 -29.21 -1.10
N LEU A 120 0.15 -28.56 -1.53
CA LEU A 120 -1.00 -28.25 -0.66
C LEU A 120 -1.67 -29.53 -0.15
N LEU A 121 -1.84 -30.55 -1.01
CA LEU A 121 -2.40 -31.85 -0.60
C LEU A 121 -1.50 -32.55 0.41
N ALA A 122 -0.19 -32.58 0.17
CA ALA A 122 0.78 -33.15 1.10
C ALA A 122 0.78 -32.42 2.45
N ALA A 123 0.77 -31.08 2.42
CA ALA A 123 0.69 -30.27 3.64
C ALA A 123 -0.60 -30.52 4.43
N HIS A 124 -1.74 -30.65 3.74
CA HIS A 124 -3.01 -30.97 4.37
C HIS A 124 -3.01 -32.35 5.03
N ALA A 125 -2.45 -33.36 4.36
CA ALA A 125 -2.28 -34.70 4.93
C ALA A 125 -1.43 -34.68 6.21
N ASP A 126 -0.44 -33.79 6.29
CA ASP A 126 0.38 -33.53 7.49
C ASP A 126 -0.34 -32.67 8.56
N GLY A 127 -1.61 -32.32 8.39
CA GLY A 127 -2.37 -31.45 9.28
C GLY A 127 -1.94 -29.97 9.24
N LYS A 128 -1.24 -29.54 8.18
CA LYS A 128 -0.80 -28.15 8.01
C LYS A 128 -1.80 -27.36 7.17
N LYS A 129 -1.92 -26.08 7.48
CA LYS A 129 -2.65 -25.10 6.67
C LYS A 129 -1.65 -24.23 5.90
N THR A 130 -2.05 -23.74 4.73
CA THR A 130 -1.21 -22.84 3.94
C THR A 130 -1.90 -21.48 3.82
N LEU A 131 -1.13 -20.40 4.06
CA LEU A 131 -1.53 -19.00 3.94
C LEU A 131 -0.65 -18.33 2.90
N ILE A 132 -1.25 -17.79 1.84
CA ILE A 132 -0.58 -16.87 0.94
C ILE A 132 -0.90 -15.45 1.40
N VAL A 133 0.11 -14.61 1.56
CA VAL A 133 -0.03 -13.18 1.88
C VAL A 133 0.46 -12.37 0.70
N VAL A 134 -0.37 -11.47 0.20
CA VAL A 134 -0.01 -10.55 -0.89
C VAL A 134 -0.15 -9.12 -0.40
N GLU A 135 0.98 -8.41 -0.30
CA GLU A 135 1.03 -6.97 0.06
C GLU A 135 0.75 -6.09 -1.16
N GLU A 136 0.29 -4.86 -0.93
CA GLU A 136 -0.04 -3.85 -1.95
C GLU A 136 -1.00 -4.39 -3.05
N ALA A 137 -1.97 -5.20 -2.63
CA ALA A 137 -2.86 -5.94 -3.53
C ALA A 137 -3.70 -5.05 -4.47
N GLN A 138 -3.84 -3.74 -4.20
CA GLN A 138 -4.49 -2.80 -5.14
C GLN A 138 -3.72 -2.62 -6.45
N ASN A 139 -2.44 -3.04 -6.51
CA ASN A 139 -1.62 -2.98 -7.73
C ASN A 139 -1.74 -4.23 -8.60
N LEU A 140 -2.44 -5.28 -8.13
CA LEU A 140 -2.64 -6.51 -8.89
C LEU A 140 -3.53 -6.24 -10.09
N ASN A 141 -3.17 -6.78 -11.25
CA ASN A 141 -4.01 -6.79 -12.42
C ASN A 141 -5.11 -7.88 -12.31
N PHE A 142 -6.04 -7.86 -13.25
CA PHE A 142 -7.15 -8.81 -13.29
C PHE A 142 -6.65 -10.27 -13.37
N ASP A 143 -5.69 -10.56 -14.24
CA ASP A 143 -5.21 -11.93 -14.48
C ASP A 143 -4.56 -12.54 -13.24
N VAL A 144 -3.86 -11.74 -12.45
CA VAL A 144 -3.26 -12.17 -11.18
C VAL A 144 -4.34 -12.45 -10.14
N LEU A 145 -5.35 -11.57 -10.01
CA LEU A 145 -6.49 -11.81 -9.10
C LEU A 145 -7.28 -13.05 -9.49
N GLU A 146 -7.44 -13.28 -10.79
CA GLU A 146 -8.10 -14.49 -11.32
C GLU A 146 -7.27 -15.74 -11.04
N SER A 147 -5.94 -15.68 -11.18
CA SER A 147 -5.05 -16.79 -10.82
C SER A 147 -5.13 -17.12 -9.32
N LEU A 148 -5.20 -16.13 -8.43
CA LEU A 148 -5.44 -16.34 -7.00
C LEU A 148 -6.82 -16.97 -6.74
N ARG A 149 -7.86 -16.53 -7.49
CA ARG A 149 -9.19 -17.12 -7.40
C ARG A 149 -9.17 -18.61 -7.80
N LEU A 150 -8.46 -18.94 -8.88
CA LEU A 150 -8.32 -20.34 -9.32
C LEU A 150 -7.56 -21.17 -8.29
N LEU A 151 -6.48 -20.67 -7.71
CA LEU A 151 -5.78 -21.33 -6.60
C LEU A 151 -6.69 -21.56 -5.40
N SER A 152 -7.59 -20.62 -5.09
CA SER A 152 -8.55 -20.77 -3.97
C SER A 152 -9.61 -21.85 -4.21
N ASN A 153 -9.69 -22.44 -5.43
CA ASN A 153 -10.53 -23.60 -5.73
C ASN A 153 -9.88 -24.92 -5.33
N LEU A 154 -8.59 -24.89 -4.99
CA LEU A 154 -7.89 -26.10 -4.62
C LEU A 154 -8.45 -26.61 -3.28
N GLU A 155 -9.11 -27.76 -3.34
CA GLU A 155 -9.84 -28.36 -2.22
C GLU A 155 -9.74 -29.89 -2.26
N THR A 156 -9.95 -30.50 -1.12
CA THR A 156 -10.33 -31.92 -1.03
C THR A 156 -11.85 -32.04 -1.12
N GLU A 157 -12.42 -33.23 -1.01
CA GLU A 157 -13.86 -33.42 -0.98
C GLU A 157 -14.56 -32.65 0.15
N THR A 158 -13.83 -32.31 1.22
CA THR A 158 -14.40 -31.75 2.46
C THR A 158 -13.77 -30.45 2.91
N HIS A 159 -12.54 -30.10 2.46
CA HIS A 159 -11.77 -28.97 3.00
C HIS A 159 -11.09 -28.15 1.90
N LYS A 160 -11.09 -26.84 2.06
CA LYS A 160 -10.23 -25.92 1.29
C LYS A 160 -8.79 -26.04 1.78
N LEU A 161 -7.85 -26.05 0.85
CA LEU A 161 -6.42 -26.24 1.15
C LEU A 161 -5.69 -24.93 1.42
N LEU A 162 -6.31 -23.78 1.09
CA LEU A 162 -5.58 -22.53 0.98
C LEU A 162 -6.36 -21.35 1.57
N HIS A 163 -5.65 -20.50 2.32
CA HIS A 163 -6.08 -19.17 2.71
C HIS A 163 -5.26 -18.11 1.96
N ILE A 164 -5.89 -17.01 1.55
CA ILE A 164 -5.23 -15.91 0.85
C ILE A 164 -5.55 -14.61 1.58
N LEU A 165 -4.52 -13.97 2.14
CA LEU A 165 -4.62 -12.66 2.76
C LEU A 165 -4.19 -11.58 1.76
N LEU A 166 -5.13 -10.77 1.30
CA LEU A 166 -4.86 -9.59 0.48
C LEU A 166 -4.75 -8.37 1.40
N VAL A 167 -3.59 -7.75 1.39
CA VAL A 167 -3.29 -6.51 2.13
C VAL A 167 -3.15 -5.38 1.15
N GLY A 168 -3.95 -4.32 1.28
CA GLY A 168 -3.95 -3.24 0.30
C GLY A 168 -4.53 -1.93 0.79
N GLN A 169 -4.54 -0.96 -0.11
CA GLN A 169 -5.16 0.34 0.09
C GLN A 169 -6.68 0.26 -0.17
N PRO A 170 -7.48 1.27 0.22
CA PRO A 170 -8.93 1.26 0.01
C PRO A 170 -9.35 1.05 -1.45
N GLU A 171 -8.49 1.42 -2.41
CA GLU A 171 -8.70 1.23 -3.86
C GLU A 171 -8.85 -0.23 -4.26
N LEU A 172 -8.39 -1.17 -3.42
CA LEU A 172 -8.62 -2.60 -3.63
C LEU A 172 -10.13 -2.95 -3.61
N LEU A 173 -10.91 -2.26 -2.79
CA LEU A 173 -12.34 -2.57 -2.62
C LEU A 173 -13.16 -2.35 -3.91
N PRO A 174 -13.08 -1.18 -4.59
CA PRO A 174 -13.75 -1.00 -5.87
C PRO A 174 -13.22 -1.90 -6.98
N ILE A 175 -11.95 -2.32 -6.94
CA ILE A 175 -11.41 -3.31 -7.89
C ILE A 175 -12.13 -4.65 -7.70
N LEU A 176 -12.23 -5.14 -6.47
CA LEU A 176 -12.90 -6.41 -6.14
C LEU A 176 -14.44 -6.36 -6.33
N ALA A 177 -15.03 -5.16 -6.38
CA ALA A 177 -16.47 -4.99 -6.62
C ALA A 177 -16.86 -5.09 -8.10
N LYS A 178 -15.89 -5.11 -9.02
CA LYS A 178 -16.18 -5.28 -10.47
C LYS A 178 -16.87 -6.61 -10.75
N THR A 179 -17.72 -6.62 -11.77
CA THR A 179 -18.51 -7.80 -12.16
C THR A 179 -17.64 -9.03 -12.41
N ASP A 180 -16.49 -8.83 -13.06
CA ASP A 180 -15.58 -9.90 -13.45
C ASP A 180 -14.89 -10.55 -12.24
N LEU A 181 -14.77 -9.84 -11.11
CA LEU A 181 -14.20 -10.35 -9.86
C LEU A 181 -15.25 -10.74 -8.81
N ARG A 182 -16.54 -10.78 -9.20
CA ARG A 182 -17.65 -11.13 -8.30
C ARG A 182 -17.44 -12.47 -7.60
N GLN A 183 -16.93 -13.47 -8.30
CA GLN A 183 -16.69 -14.81 -7.73
C GLN A 183 -15.59 -14.80 -6.66
N LEU A 184 -14.50 -14.02 -6.86
CA LEU A 184 -13.48 -13.81 -5.84
C LEU A 184 -14.09 -13.12 -4.61
N ASN A 185 -14.85 -12.06 -4.86
CA ASN A 185 -15.47 -11.26 -3.80
C ASN A 185 -16.44 -12.07 -2.91
N GLN A 186 -17.15 -13.06 -3.49
CA GLN A 186 -18.02 -14.00 -2.77
C GLN A 186 -17.26 -14.97 -1.86
N ARG A 187 -15.96 -15.16 -2.10
CA ARG A 187 -15.09 -16.04 -1.28
C ARG A 187 -14.37 -15.33 -0.16
N VAL A 188 -14.66 -14.05 0.05
CA VAL A 188 -14.06 -13.29 1.15
C VAL A 188 -14.75 -13.67 2.45
N VAL A 189 -14.02 -14.38 3.30
CA VAL A 189 -14.51 -14.89 4.60
C VAL A 189 -14.33 -13.90 5.74
N ALA A 190 -13.37 -12.98 5.62
CA ALA A 190 -13.16 -11.93 6.60
C ALA A 190 -12.67 -10.64 5.94
N ARG A 191 -13.12 -9.50 6.46
CA ARG A 191 -12.69 -8.16 6.01
C ARG A 191 -12.39 -7.31 7.22
N PHE A 192 -11.28 -6.61 7.17
CA PHE A 192 -10.96 -5.59 8.15
C PHE A 192 -10.41 -4.36 7.45
N HIS A 193 -10.93 -3.19 7.84
CA HIS A 193 -10.42 -1.91 7.36
C HIS A 193 -9.76 -1.18 8.53
N LEU A 194 -8.43 -1.00 8.44
CA LEU A 194 -7.63 -0.35 9.46
C LEU A 194 -7.74 1.17 9.31
N GLN A 195 -8.45 1.78 10.25
CA GLN A 195 -8.63 3.24 10.30
C GLN A 195 -7.37 3.94 10.83
N PRO A 196 -7.14 5.21 10.50
CA PRO A 196 -6.18 6.06 11.21
C PRO A 196 -6.48 6.12 12.71
N LEU A 197 -5.51 6.54 13.51
CA LEU A 197 -5.68 6.77 14.94
C LEU A 197 -6.68 7.91 15.20
N ASP A 198 -7.55 7.71 16.16
CA ASP A 198 -8.41 8.81 16.59
C ASP A 198 -7.61 9.84 17.43
N LYS A 199 -8.24 10.98 17.64
CA LYS A 199 -7.59 12.07 18.37
C LYS A 199 -7.19 11.68 19.80
N THR A 200 -7.92 10.78 20.43
CA THR A 200 -7.65 10.33 21.81
C THR A 200 -6.50 9.34 21.86
N GLU A 201 -6.29 8.59 20.78
CA GLU A 201 -5.22 7.61 20.65
C GLU A 201 -3.85 8.25 20.36
N ILE A 202 -3.79 9.45 19.74
CA ILE A 202 -2.53 10.10 19.34
C ILE A 202 -1.61 10.33 20.53
N ALA A 203 -2.13 10.83 21.65
CA ALA A 203 -1.32 11.06 22.85
C ALA A 203 -0.71 9.75 23.38
N ASN A 204 -1.53 8.70 23.44
CA ASN A 204 -1.10 7.37 23.89
C ASN A 204 -0.08 6.76 22.93
N TYR A 205 -0.27 6.95 21.63
CA TYR A 205 0.66 6.53 20.59
C TYR A 205 2.04 7.16 20.73
N ILE A 206 2.10 8.49 20.90
CA ILE A 206 3.36 9.24 21.07
C ILE A 206 4.07 8.77 22.33
N ASN A 207 3.37 8.76 23.46
CA ASN A 207 3.94 8.36 24.74
C ASN A 207 4.42 6.90 24.73
N TYR A 208 3.68 6.00 24.11
CA TYR A 208 4.09 4.61 23.93
C TYR A 208 5.42 4.49 23.17
N ARG A 209 5.59 5.26 22.09
CA ARG A 209 6.82 5.24 21.29
C ARG A 209 7.99 5.86 22.03
N LEU A 210 7.79 6.95 22.77
CA LEU A 210 8.81 7.55 23.65
C LEU A 210 9.24 6.58 24.74
N HIS A 211 8.30 5.94 25.41
CA HIS A 211 8.58 4.92 26.43
C HIS A 211 9.39 3.74 25.86
N LYS A 212 9.01 3.25 24.67
CA LYS A 212 9.78 2.20 23.96
C LYS A 212 11.19 2.66 23.56
N ALA A 213 11.39 3.96 23.42
CA ALA A 213 12.69 4.55 23.14
C ALA A 213 13.49 4.90 24.42
N GLY A 214 12.97 4.60 25.62
CA GLY A 214 13.67 4.74 26.90
C GLY A 214 13.35 6.01 27.68
N VAL A 215 12.32 6.79 27.30
CA VAL A 215 11.94 8.03 27.99
C VAL A 215 10.51 7.93 28.51
N GLU A 216 10.33 8.15 29.84
CA GLU A 216 9.01 8.12 30.49
C GLU A 216 8.35 9.51 30.55
N GLN A 217 9.16 10.57 30.53
CA GLN A 217 8.65 11.94 30.62
C GLN A 217 8.04 12.39 29.28
N PRO A 218 6.90 13.11 29.28
CA PRO A 218 6.29 13.63 28.08
C PRO A 218 7.16 14.74 27.47
N ILE A 219 7.69 14.53 26.28
CA ILE A 219 8.43 15.55 25.51
C ILE A 219 7.46 16.48 24.76
N PHE A 220 6.32 15.94 24.32
CA PHE A 220 5.30 16.70 23.57
C PHE A 220 4.24 17.27 24.50
N ASN A 221 4.00 18.59 24.43
CA ASN A 221 2.97 19.27 25.19
C ASN A 221 1.56 18.81 24.75
N ARG A 222 0.55 19.02 25.61
CA ARG A 222 -0.84 18.57 25.34
C ARG A 222 -1.46 19.22 24.09
N ASP A 223 -1.05 20.45 23.76
CA ASP A 223 -1.51 21.19 22.58
C ASP A 223 -1.07 20.54 21.25
N CYS A 224 0.05 19.80 21.26
CA CYS A 224 0.56 19.06 20.09
C CYS A 224 -0.46 18.07 19.52
N VAL A 225 -1.25 17.41 20.37
CA VAL A 225 -2.24 16.40 19.94
C VAL A 225 -3.25 16.99 18.96
N LYS A 226 -3.80 18.17 19.25
CA LYS A 226 -4.77 18.84 18.38
C LYS A 226 -4.14 19.24 17.04
N VAL A 227 -2.89 19.72 17.08
CA VAL A 227 -2.14 20.13 15.89
C VAL A 227 -1.81 18.91 15.03
N LEU A 228 -1.31 17.82 15.64
CA LEU A 228 -1.00 16.58 14.94
C LEU A 228 -2.23 15.99 14.24
N TYR A 229 -3.35 15.85 14.97
CA TYR A 229 -4.56 15.33 14.38
C TYR A 229 -4.99 16.14 13.14
N LYS A 230 -4.96 17.48 13.23
CA LYS A 230 -5.32 18.36 12.11
C LYS A 230 -4.38 18.24 10.89
N LEU A 231 -3.09 17.93 11.12
CA LEU A 231 -2.09 17.88 10.06
C LEU A 231 -1.93 16.48 9.43
N THR A 232 -2.30 15.44 10.18
CA THR A 232 -1.98 14.05 9.81
C THR A 232 -3.22 13.16 9.65
N ASP A 233 -4.42 13.69 9.99
CA ASP A 233 -5.67 12.92 10.06
C ASP A 233 -5.54 11.61 10.84
N GLY A 234 -4.61 11.57 11.81
CA GLY A 234 -4.33 10.38 12.62
C GLY A 234 -3.49 9.30 11.94
N ILE A 235 -2.93 9.55 10.76
CA ILE A 235 -2.11 8.57 10.03
C ILE A 235 -0.75 8.40 10.73
N PRO A 236 -0.42 7.20 11.28
CA PRO A 236 0.78 6.97 12.06
C PRO A 236 2.09 7.35 11.37
N ARG A 237 2.20 7.09 10.07
CA ARG A 237 3.40 7.46 9.29
C ARG A 237 3.62 8.97 9.24
N LEU A 238 2.55 9.74 9.06
CA LEU A 238 2.62 11.21 9.06
C LEU A 238 2.90 11.74 10.47
N ILE A 239 2.28 11.15 11.51
CA ILE A 239 2.57 11.49 12.91
C ILE A 239 4.05 11.29 13.19
N ASN A 240 4.62 10.14 12.80
CA ASN A 240 6.05 9.87 12.99
C ASN A 240 6.93 10.91 12.30
N LEU A 241 6.63 11.21 11.05
CA LEU A 241 7.39 12.19 10.27
C LEU A 241 7.41 13.56 10.94
N VAL A 242 6.22 14.06 11.33
CA VAL A 242 6.08 15.36 12.00
C VAL A 242 6.75 15.35 13.39
N CYS A 243 6.57 14.29 14.17
CA CYS A 243 7.20 14.17 15.49
C CYS A 243 8.73 14.11 15.40
N HIS A 244 9.27 13.35 14.44
CA HIS A 244 10.72 13.26 14.21
C HIS A 244 11.32 14.64 13.90
N GLN A 245 10.72 15.37 12.97
CA GLN A 245 11.18 16.72 12.61
C GLN A 245 11.02 17.72 13.77
N SER A 246 9.94 17.56 14.54
CA SER A 246 9.74 18.44 15.72
C SER A 246 10.79 18.21 16.80
N LEU A 247 11.28 16.97 16.98
CA LEU A 247 12.41 16.68 17.87
C LEU A 247 13.72 17.31 17.36
N LEU A 248 13.97 17.29 16.06
CA LEU A 248 15.12 17.96 15.45
C LEU A 248 15.05 19.49 15.64
N ALA A 249 13.88 20.08 15.39
CA ALA A 249 13.67 21.52 15.61
C ALA A 249 13.80 21.92 17.09
N ALA A 250 13.31 21.10 18.03
CA ALA A 250 13.48 21.35 19.46
C ALA A 250 14.95 21.25 19.87
N TYR A 251 15.67 20.26 19.35
CA TYR A 251 17.12 20.13 19.58
C TYR A 251 17.89 21.36 19.09
N SER A 252 17.61 21.85 17.86
CA SER A 252 18.29 23.04 17.32
C SER A 252 18.00 24.30 18.12
N ASN A 253 16.85 24.39 18.77
CA ASN A 253 16.47 25.48 19.67
C ASN A 253 16.89 25.24 21.13
N SER A 254 17.69 24.20 21.43
CA SER A 254 18.08 23.80 22.78
C SER A 254 16.89 23.63 23.75
N SER A 255 15.73 23.25 23.22
CA SER A 255 14.50 23.02 23.99
C SER A 255 14.35 21.55 24.35
N TYR A 256 13.96 21.25 25.60
CA TYR A 256 13.68 19.89 26.07
C TYR A 256 12.22 19.48 25.91
N SER A 257 11.38 20.34 25.31
CA SER A 257 9.98 20.05 25.05
C SER A 257 9.54 20.59 23.69
N VAL A 258 8.52 19.95 23.12
CA VAL A 258 7.89 20.34 21.87
C VAL A 258 6.55 20.98 22.17
N SER A 259 6.38 22.25 21.79
CA SER A 259 5.08 22.96 21.83
C SER A 259 4.32 22.78 20.52
N GLY A 260 3.00 22.99 20.53
CA GLY A 260 2.19 22.94 19.31
C GLY A 260 2.60 23.98 18.26
N ALA A 261 3.14 25.15 18.68
CA ALA A 261 3.67 26.16 17.78
C ALA A 261 4.93 25.66 17.04
N LEU A 262 5.88 25.09 17.77
CA LEU A 262 7.12 24.50 17.22
C LEU A 262 6.79 23.33 16.27
N LEU A 263 5.87 22.47 16.69
CA LEU A 263 5.41 21.34 15.89
C LEU A 263 4.77 21.79 14.58
N LYS A 264 3.93 22.82 14.61
CA LYS A 264 3.31 23.40 13.42
C LYS A 264 4.33 23.97 12.45
N SER A 265 5.36 24.69 12.97
CA SER A 265 6.45 25.22 12.15
C SER A 265 7.24 24.11 11.48
N ALA A 266 7.67 23.09 12.24
CA ALA A 266 8.39 21.93 11.71
C ALA A 266 7.60 21.14 10.67
N ALA A 267 6.29 21.00 10.87
CA ALA A 267 5.41 20.33 9.92
C ALA A 267 5.23 21.09 8.60
N THR A 268 5.18 22.43 8.65
CA THR A 268 5.03 23.25 7.45
C THR A 268 6.21 23.06 6.49
N GLU A 269 7.40 22.93 7.01
CA GLU A 269 8.63 22.68 6.23
C GLU A 269 8.55 21.37 5.42
N ILE A 270 8.05 20.29 6.04
CA ILE A 270 7.96 18.98 5.41
C ILE A 270 6.78 18.89 4.42
N LEU A 271 5.61 19.39 4.85
CA LEU A 271 4.39 19.25 4.07
C LEU A 271 4.36 20.19 2.86
N SER A 272 5.08 21.32 2.91
CA SER A 272 5.28 22.19 1.75
C SER A 272 6.14 21.52 0.68
N ASP A 273 7.18 20.78 1.05
CA ASP A 273 8.03 20.04 0.11
C ASP A 273 7.29 18.88 -0.57
N SER A 274 6.38 18.22 0.13
CA SER A 274 5.55 17.15 -0.46
C SER A 274 4.50 17.68 -1.45
N ASN A 275 3.88 18.83 -1.15
CA ASN A 275 2.92 19.50 -2.02
C ASN A 275 3.58 20.16 -3.26
N SER A 276 4.81 20.64 -3.14
CA SER A 276 5.53 21.21 -4.28
C SER A 276 5.85 20.16 -5.35
N ARG A 277 6.10 18.90 -4.96
CA ARG A 277 6.34 17.80 -5.90
C ARG A 277 5.06 17.35 -6.63
N SER A 278 3.89 17.38 -6.00
CA SER A 278 2.62 17.04 -6.63
C SER A 278 2.07 18.17 -7.51
N SER A 279 2.27 19.43 -7.11
CA SER A 279 1.77 20.61 -7.85
C SER A 279 2.56 20.91 -9.12
N VAL A 280 3.84 20.53 -9.22
CA VAL A 280 4.66 20.69 -10.44
C VAL A 280 4.13 19.80 -11.57
N GLY A 281 3.66 18.59 -11.27
CA GLY A 281 3.01 17.72 -12.26
C GLY A 281 1.69 18.29 -12.81
N GLN A 282 0.83 18.78 -11.92
CA GLN A 282 -0.46 19.35 -12.30
C GLN A 282 -0.33 20.68 -13.06
N LYS A 283 0.58 21.57 -12.64
CA LYS A 283 0.83 22.84 -13.35
C LYS A 283 1.41 22.63 -14.75
N LYS A 284 2.29 21.65 -14.94
CA LYS A 284 2.80 21.29 -16.27
C LYS A 284 1.69 20.74 -17.18
N TRP A 285 0.78 19.95 -16.64
CA TRP A 285 -0.34 19.40 -17.43
C TRP A 285 -1.30 20.49 -17.87
N ILE A 286 -1.66 21.42 -16.98
CA ILE A 286 -2.52 22.58 -17.30
C ILE A 286 -1.81 23.51 -18.31
N ALA A 287 -0.53 23.77 -18.15
CA ALA A 287 0.24 24.59 -19.09
C ALA A 287 0.30 23.97 -20.49
N ASN A 288 0.53 22.65 -20.59
CA ASN A 288 0.52 21.93 -21.85
C ASN A 288 -0.88 21.88 -22.49
N SER A 289 -1.95 21.75 -21.70
CA SER A 289 -3.32 21.81 -22.22
C SER A 289 -3.70 23.19 -22.76
N LEU A 290 -3.29 24.26 -22.08
CA LEU A 290 -3.49 25.63 -22.56
C LEU A 290 -2.69 25.92 -23.84
N LEU A 291 -1.48 25.41 -23.95
CA LEU A 291 -0.65 25.52 -25.15
C LEU A 291 -1.29 24.78 -26.35
N PHE A 292 -1.85 23.61 -26.11
CA PHE A 292 -2.56 22.83 -27.14
C PHE A 292 -3.84 23.53 -27.61
N ILE A 293 -4.63 24.09 -26.69
CA ILE A 293 -5.83 24.90 -27.02
C ILE A 293 -5.44 26.15 -27.82
N PHE A 294 -4.36 26.84 -27.42
CA PHE A 294 -3.86 28.00 -28.16
C PHE A 294 -3.46 27.63 -29.58
N PHE A 295 -2.72 26.51 -29.76
CA PHE A 295 -2.31 26.03 -31.08
C PHE A 295 -3.50 25.64 -31.96
N ALA A 296 -4.53 24.99 -31.35
CA ALA A 296 -5.76 24.65 -32.07
C ALA A 296 -6.55 25.93 -32.54
N LEU A 297 -6.59 26.95 -31.69
CA LEU A 297 -7.23 28.24 -32.06
C LEU A 297 -6.48 28.97 -33.19
N VAL A 298 -5.13 28.94 -33.17
CA VAL A 298 -4.31 29.51 -34.21
C VAL A 298 -4.54 28.77 -35.55
N CYS A 299 -4.56 27.45 -35.54
CA CYS A 299 -4.86 26.63 -36.71
C CYS A 299 -6.25 26.91 -37.28
N LEU A 300 -7.26 27.10 -36.42
CA LEU A 300 -8.64 27.44 -36.79
C LEU A 300 -8.73 28.85 -37.41
N ALA A 301 -7.99 29.80 -36.86
CA ALA A 301 -7.90 31.16 -37.40
C ALA A 301 -7.22 31.19 -38.79
N ILE A 302 -6.13 30.42 -38.96
CA ILE A 302 -5.47 30.27 -40.27
C ILE A 302 -6.42 29.61 -41.28
N TYR A 303 -7.13 28.57 -40.88
CA TYR A 303 -8.11 27.88 -41.74
C TYR A 303 -9.27 28.79 -42.17
N SER A 304 -9.83 29.61 -41.26
CA SER A 304 -10.87 30.57 -41.58
C SER A 304 -10.34 31.65 -42.52
N PHE A 305 -9.13 32.18 -42.28
CA PHE A 305 -8.49 33.19 -43.12
C PHE A 305 -8.22 32.68 -44.54
N THR A 306 -7.79 31.44 -44.70
CA THR A 306 -7.57 30.80 -46.04
C THR A 306 -8.88 30.51 -46.74
N LYS A 307 -9.96 30.23 -46.01
CA LYS A 307 -11.28 29.98 -46.57
C LYS A 307 -11.96 31.26 -47.08
N ASP A 308 -11.81 32.41 -46.37
CA ASP A 308 -12.37 33.70 -46.76
C ASP A 308 -11.58 34.38 -47.89
N ASN A 309 -10.27 34.09 -48.07
CA ASN A 309 -9.43 34.61 -49.15
C ASN A 309 -9.30 33.65 -50.36
N GLY A 310 -10.18 32.66 -50.46
CA GLY A 310 -10.17 31.64 -51.51
C GLY A 310 -10.62 32.11 -52.89
N ASN A 311 -9.94 33.13 -53.45
CA ASN A 311 -9.90 33.37 -54.88
C ASN A 311 -8.55 32.92 -55.43
N PHE A 312 -8.37 31.62 -55.60
CA PHE A 312 -7.26 31.09 -56.41
C PHE A 312 -7.75 30.97 -57.84
N LEU A 313 -7.13 31.79 -58.73
CA LEU A 313 -7.19 31.67 -60.20
C LEU A 313 -6.81 30.21 -60.59
N PRO A 314 -7.54 29.58 -61.53
CA PRO A 314 -7.15 28.30 -62.02
C PRO A 314 -5.90 28.46 -62.93
N ILE A 315 -4.83 27.81 -62.60
CA ILE A 315 -3.67 27.65 -63.46
C ILE A 315 -4.09 26.74 -64.63
N GLN A 316 -4.38 27.35 -65.77
CA GLN A 316 -4.51 26.62 -67.05
C GLN A 316 -3.11 26.10 -67.44
N ILE A 317 -2.93 24.83 -67.34
CA ILE A 317 -1.77 24.14 -67.94
C ILE A 317 -2.16 23.84 -69.40
N ASP A 318 -1.63 24.63 -70.32
CA ASP A 318 -1.76 24.42 -71.78
C ASP A 318 -0.85 23.25 -72.16
N LEU A 319 -1.40 22.12 -72.47
CA LEU A 319 -0.70 20.98 -73.02
C LEU A 319 -0.96 20.92 -74.52
N THR A 320 -0.33 21.83 -75.28
CA THR A 320 -0.08 21.70 -76.74
C THR A 320 1.38 22.07 -76.96
N ASP A 321 2.18 21.09 -77.30
CA ASP A 321 2.98 20.92 -78.49
C ASP A 321 4.13 19.91 -78.27
N GLN A 322 4.06 18.90 -79.16
CA GLN A 322 5.09 17.98 -79.73
C GLN A 322 5.55 16.80 -78.89
#